data_595f4cbbb83b52e1ddbccd31eff77229
#
_entry.id   595f4cbbb83b52e1ddbccd31eff77229
#
_cell.length_a   1.000
_cell.length_b   1.000
_cell.length_c   1.000
_cell.angle_alpha   90.00
_cell.angle_beta   90.00
_cell.angle_gamma   90.00
#
_symmetry.space_group_name_H-M   'P 1'
#
loop_
_entity.id
_entity.type
_entity.pdbx_description
1 polymer ?
#
loop_
_entity_poly.entity_id
_entity_poly.type
_entity_poly.pdbx_seq_one_letter_code
_entity_poly.pdbx_strand_id
1 'polypeptide(L)'
;MIVIYEPRGKAREYSELAVNLYKGCSHACVYCYAPAATFCDRGKFSSPDYIQPRPDILKTLEREAQKMSGDPRRILLSFTSDPYQPAEQTLGITRKALETLMAHGLRVTILTKGGSWGVVRDLDLLRANPHNAWSVTLTLDDPTASLEWEPGAALPHDRIHSLRMAKEAGIHTWVSFEPVLDPEAVYRLLDQTHEFVDFYKVGKLNYHPLAKEIDWPKFKGEMEERLTRLGKPYYLKEDLRGAAVRDGVDSIGTVG
;
A
#
# COMPACT_ATOMS: atom_id res chain seq x y z
N MET A 1 -7.02 24.16 2.45
CA MET A 1 -6.75 22.92 1.70
C MET A 1 -7.33 21.77 2.51
N ILE A 2 -7.96 20.78 1.88
CA ILE A 2 -8.40 19.54 2.54
C ILE A 2 -7.24 18.54 2.48
N VAL A 3 -6.89 17.91 3.59
CA VAL A 3 -5.79 16.94 3.66
C VAL A 3 -6.27 15.52 3.95
N ILE A 4 -7.34 15.33 4.75
CA ILE A 4 -8.05 14.06 4.85
C ILE A 4 -9.16 14.07 3.80
N TYR A 5 -9.09 13.17 2.83
CA TYR A 5 -10.00 13.19 1.69
C TYR A 5 -10.54 11.80 1.34
N GLU A 6 -11.66 11.76 0.66
CA GLU A 6 -12.21 10.54 0.06
C GLU A 6 -11.55 10.29 -1.30
N PRO A 7 -10.77 9.20 -1.44
CA PRO A 7 -10.16 8.86 -2.72
C PRO A 7 -11.23 8.48 -3.76
N ARG A 8 -10.89 8.65 -5.05
CA ARG A 8 -11.77 8.35 -6.18
C ARG A 8 -11.16 7.30 -7.10
N GLY A 9 -11.98 6.67 -7.93
CA GLY A 9 -11.54 5.66 -8.90
C GLY A 9 -10.81 4.51 -8.20
N LYS A 10 -9.74 3.99 -8.82
CA LYS A 10 -8.96 2.84 -8.32
C LYS A 10 -8.40 3.03 -6.89
N ALA A 11 -8.18 4.26 -6.45
CA ALA A 11 -7.71 4.52 -5.09
C ALA A 11 -8.80 4.25 -4.03
N ARG A 12 -10.09 4.42 -4.39
CA ARG A 12 -11.23 4.11 -3.50
C ARG A 12 -11.27 2.65 -3.08
N GLU A 13 -10.77 1.75 -3.92
CA GLU A 13 -10.68 0.32 -3.63
C GLU A 13 -9.73 0.00 -2.46
N TYR A 14 -8.86 0.94 -2.09
CA TYR A 14 -7.90 0.76 -0.99
C TYR A 14 -8.45 1.22 0.35
N SER A 15 -9.11 2.37 0.39
CA SER A 15 -9.61 2.95 1.63
C SER A 15 -10.69 3.99 1.36
N GLU A 16 -11.54 4.22 2.35
CA GLU A 16 -12.58 5.25 2.32
C GLU A 16 -12.01 6.66 2.50
N LEU A 17 -10.95 6.78 3.28
CA LEU A 17 -10.26 8.02 3.56
C LEU A 17 -8.76 7.87 3.31
N ALA A 18 -8.09 8.96 2.97
CA ALA A 18 -6.65 8.99 2.79
C ALA A 18 -6.05 10.34 3.14
N VAL A 19 -4.75 10.31 3.45
CA VAL A 19 -3.92 11.50 3.60
C VAL A 19 -2.58 11.29 2.90
N ASN A 20 -2.09 12.30 2.17
CA ASN A 20 -0.75 12.30 1.59
C ASN A 20 0.10 13.35 2.33
N LEU A 21 1.11 12.89 3.03
CA LEU A 21 1.92 13.74 3.92
C LEU A 21 3.01 14.50 3.15
N TYR A 22 3.56 13.90 2.10
CA TYR A 22 4.71 14.40 1.37
C TYR A 22 4.38 14.80 -0.06
N LYS A 23 5.19 15.68 -0.62
CA LYS A 23 5.44 15.82 -2.05
C LYS A 23 6.65 14.97 -2.40
N GLY A 24 6.61 14.29 -3.54
CA GLY A 24 7.71 13.45 -3.99
C GLY A 24 7.88 12.16 -3.17
N CYS A 25 8.69 11.26 -3.71
CA CYS A 25 9.00 9.98 -3.09
C CYS A 25 10.34 9.45 -3.60
N SER A 26 11.28 9.19 -2.68
CA SER A 26 12.62 8.71 -3.00
C SER A 26 12.68 7.22 -3.37
N HIS A 27 11.60 6.47 -3.24
CA HIS A 27 11.56 5.07 -3.68
C HIS A 27 11.74 4.92 -5.19
N ALA A 28 11.43 5.95 -5.98
CA ALA A 28 11.69 6.05 -7.42
C ALA A 28 11.19 4.85 -8.25
N CYS A 29 10.12 4.18 -7.83
CA CYS A 29 9.61 2.99 -8.49
C CYS A 29 9.32 3.24 -9.97
N VAL A 30 9.82 2.36 -10.84
CA VAL A 30 9.72 2.49 -12.31
C VAL A 30 8.26 2.58 -12.77
N TYR A 31 7.37 1.80 -12.17
CA TYR A 31 5.94 1.76 -12.50
C TYR A 31 5.10 2.83 -11.79
N CYS A 32 5.69 3.71 -10.98
CA CYS A 32 4.93 4.64 -10.14
C CYS A 32 4.05 5.58 -10.98
N TYR A 33 2.77 5.64 -10.64
CA TYR A 33 1.80 6.54 -11.28
C TYR A 33 1.79 7.95 -10.69
N ALA A 34 2.33 8.12 -9.48
CA ALA A 34 2.22 9.38 -8.73
C ALA A 34 2.83 10.60 -9.45
N PRO A 35 3.96 10.49 -10.18
CA PRO A 35 4.46 11.62 -10.96
C PRO A 35 3.42 12.14 -11.95
N ALA A 36 2.80 11.25 -12.74
CA ALA A 36 1.77 11.63 -13.70
C ALA A 36 0.51 12.21 -13.02
N ALA A 37 0.05 11.57 -11.94
CA ALA A 37 -1.12 12.01 -11.17
C ALA A 37 -0.92 13.38 -10.49
N THR A 38 0.32 13.79 -10.24
CA THR A 38 0.68 15.08 -9.63
C THR A 38 1.23 16.08 -10.62
N PHE A 39 1.18 15.78 -11.92
CA PHE A 39 1.71 16.63 -13.00
C PHE A 39 3.18 17.02 -12.78
N CYS A 40 3.97 16.08 -12.28
CA CYS A 40 5.39 16.29 -11.98
C CYS A 40 6.26 15.40 -12.89
N ASP A 41 7.37 15.93 -13.35
CA ASP A 41 8.38 15.12 -14.03
C ASP A 41 8.87 13.98 -13.12
N ARG A 42 9.09 12.78 -13.67
CA ARG A 42 9.45 11.59 -12.88
C ARG A 42 10.78 11.75 -12.16
N GLY A 43 11.80 12.29 -12.83
CA GLY A 43 13.11 12.51 -12.22
C GLY A 43 13.03 13.54 -11.10
N LYS A 44 12.31 14.65 -11.33
CA LYS A 44 12.05 15.67 -10.32
C LYS A 44 11.28 15.10 -9.13
N PHE A 45 10.25 14.26 -9.37
CA PHE A 45 9.41 13.70 -8.31
C PHE A 45 10.21 12.90 -7.28
N SER A 46 11.29 12.25 -7.71
CA SER A 46 12.15 11.42 -6.86
C SER A 46 13.43 12.16 -6.39
N SER A 47 13.61 13.41 -6.77
CA SER A 47 14.80 14.17 -6.39
C SER A 47 14.74 14.63 -4.92
N PRO A 48 15.87 14.62 -4.19
CA PRO A 48 15.92 15.08 -2.80
C PRO A 48 15.36 16.49 -2.60
N ASP A 49 15.61 17.39 -3.55
CA ASP A 49 15.18 18.80 -3.46
C ASP A 49 13.64 18.97 -3.59
N TYR A 50 12.96 18.00 -4.17
CA TYR A 50 11.50 18.03 -4.32
C TYR A 50 10.76 17.32 -3.18
N ILE A 51 11.45 16.40 -2.49
CA ILE A 51 10.87 15.62 -1.41
C ILE A 51 10.76 16.46 -0.15
N GLN A 52 9.54 16.83 0.21
CA GLN A 52 9.27 17.66 1.38
C GLN A 52 7.86 17.42 1.92
N PRO A 53 7.62 17.75 3.19
CA PRO A 53 6.24 17.77 3.71
C PRO A 53 5.34 18.69 2.87
N ARG A 54 4.09 18.32 2.73
CA ARG A 54 3.12 19.24 2.12
C ARG A 54 2.96 20.49 2.98
N PRO A 55 2.76 21.67 2.37
CA PRO A 55 2.60 22.91 3.12
C PRO A 55 1.50 22.78 4.18
N ASP A 56 1.78 23.25 5.40
CA ASP A 56 0.86 23.27 6.53
C ASP A 56 0.19 21.92 6.86
N ILE A 57 0.82 20.79 6.45
CA ILE A 57 0.19 19.46 6.53
C ILE A 57 -0.26 19.12 7.95
N LEU A 58 0.61 19.26 8.94
CA LEU A 58 0.29 18.90 10.33
C LEU A 58 -0.75 19.84 10.94
N LYS A 59 -0.65 21.16 10.70
CA LYS A 59 -1.62 22.13 11.18
C LYS A 59 -3.02 21.90 10.60
N THR A 60 -3.09 21.56 9.31
CA THR A 60 -4.35 21.28 8.64
C THR A 60 -4.91 19.94 9.09
N LEU A 61 -4.06 18.93 9.25
CA LEU A 61 -4.42 17.60 9.72
C LEU A 61 -5.05 17.68 11.12
N GLU A 62 -4.44 18.41 12.05
CA GLU A 62 -4.97 18.61 13.39
C GLU A 62 -6.40 19.17 13.36
N ARG A 63 -6.61 20.25 12.60
CA ARG A 63 -7.94 20.88 12.49
C ARG A 63 -8.99 19.93 11.87
N GLU A 64 -8.61 19.10 10.90
CA GLU A 64 -9.53 18.17 10.26
C GLU A 64 -9.76 16.94 11.13
N ALA A 65 -8.74 16.40 11.77
CA ALA A 65 -8.84 15.30 12.70
C ALA A 65 -9.77 15.63 13.89
N GLN A 66 -9.67 16.84 14.43
CA GLN A 66 -10.57 17.32 15.48
C GLN A 66 -12.04 17.28 15.04
N LYS A 67 -12.34 17.70 13.79
CA LYS A 67 -13.71 17.69 13.25
C LYS A 67 -14.24 16.28 13.00
N MET A 68 -13.36 15.34 12.77
CA MET A 68 -13.67 13.95 12.45
C MET A 68 -13.48 13.02 13.65
N SER A 69 -13.29 13.57 14.86
CA SER A 69 -12.99 12.79 16.05
C SER A 69 -13.98 11.63 16.20
N GLY A 70 -13.44 10.41 16.34
CA GLY A 70 -14.23 9.18 16.47
C GLY A 70 -14.82 8.63 15.16
N ASP A 71 -14.51 9.21 13.98
CA ASP A 71 -14.95 8.63 12.70
C ASP A 71 -14.44 7.18 12.56
N PRO A 72 -15.32 6.19 12.29
CA PRO A 72 -14.94 4.80 12.26
C PRO A 72 -14.19 4.38 10.98
N ARG A 73 -14.14 5.23 9.96
CA ARG A 73 -13.47 4.92 8.70
C ARG A 73 -11.95 4.96 8.87
N ARG A 74 -11.25 4.08 8.17
CA ARG A 74 -9.78 4.07 8.18
C ARG A 74 -9.22 5.13 7.24
N ILE A 75 -8.19 5.83 7.69
CA ILE A 75 -7.42 6.78 6.90
C ILE A 75 -6.15 6.08 6.40
N LEU A 76 -6.00 5.97 5.09
CA LEU A 76 -4.80 5.38 4.48
C LEU A 76 -3.68 6.41 4.37
N LEU A 77 -2.51 6.04 4.85
CA LEU A 77 -1.24 6.72 4.64
C LEU A 77 -0.38 5.85 3.70
N SER A 78 -0.10 6.18 2.48
CA SER A 78 -0.59 7.24 1.61
C SER A 78 -0.59 6.76 0.14
N PHE A 79 -1.09 7.57 -0.80
CA PHE A 79 -1.19 7.17 -2.22
C PHE A 79 -0.08 7.74 -3.10
N THR A 80 0.27 9.02 -2.93
CA THR A 80 1.16 9.74 -3.86
C THR A 80 2.59 9.87 -3.38
N SER A 81 2.89 9.34 -2.21
CA SER A 81 4.24 9.25 -1.63
C SER A 81 4.28 8.11 -0.64
N ASP A 82 5.44 7.64 -0.26
CA ASP A 82 5.53 6.64 0.81
C ASP A 82 5.66 7.35 2.17
N PRO A 83 4.86 6.96 3.18
CA PRO A 83 4.93 7.55 4.52
C PRO A 83 6.22 7.21 5.26
N TYR A 84 6.93 6.16 4.86
CA TYR A 84 8.20 5.72 5.46
C TYR A 84 9.36 5.74 4.46
N GLN A 85 9.32 6.66 3.48
CA GLN A 85 10.48 6.91 2.65
C GLN A 85 11.67 7.44 3.48
N PRO A 86 12.93 7.31 3.02
CA PRO A 86 14.12 7.72 3.79
C PRO A 86 14.06 9.11 4.43
N ALA A 87 13.45 10.09 3.76
CA ALA A 87 13.29 11.45 4.30
C ALA A 87 12.50 11.49 5.63
N GLU A 88 11.60 10.53 5.85
CA GLU A 88 10.81 10.45 7.09
C GLU A 88 11.66 10.17 8.32
N GLN A 89 12.82 9.50 8.16
CA GLN A 89 13.74 9.25 9.29
C GLN A 89 14.22 10.56 9.93
N THR A 90 14.40 11.61 9.13
CA THR A 90 14.86 12.93 9.59
C THR A 90 13.70 13.87 9.91
N LEU A 91 12.65 13.86 9.08
CA LEU A 91 11.56 14.85 9.18
C LEU A 91 10.51 14.48 10.22
N GLY A 92 10.25 13.18 10.45
CA GLY A 92 9.32 12.69 11.47
C GLY A 92 7.86 13.15 11.28
N ILE A 93 7.45 13.40 10.04
CA ILE A 93 6.10 13.92 9.74
C ILE A 93 5.05 12.84 9.90
N THR A 94 5.36 11.60 9.51
CA THR A 94 4.44 10.46 9.64
C THR A 94 4.15 10.19 11.10
N ARG A 95 5.17 10.15 11.96
CA ARG A 95 4.96 9.98 13.41
C ARG A 95 4.06 11.07 13.99
N LYS A 96 4.34 12.35 13.70
CA LYS A 96 3.51 13.47 14.16
C LYS A 96 2.07 13.41 13.64
N ALA A 97 1.89 12.95 12.40
CA ALA A 97 0.56 12.73 11.84
C ALA A 97 -0.17 11.60 12.57
N LEU A 98 0.50 10.49 12.89
CA LEU A 98 -0.07 9.40 13.66
C LEU A 98 -0.45 9.84 15.08
N GLU A 99 0.42 10.60 15.77
CA GLU A 99 0.14 11.18 17.09
C GLU A 99 -1.15 12.02 17.05
N THR A 100 -1.28 12.89 16.05
CA THR A 100 -2.49 13.69 15.83
C THR A 100 -3.73 12.81 15.63
N LEU A 101 -3.66 11.83 14.71
CA LEU A 101 -4.81 10.97 14.40
C LEU A 101 -5.23 10.10 15.59
N MET A 102 -4.27 9.59 16.36
CA MET A 102 -4.55 8.80 17.58
C MET A 102 -5.15 9.66 18.68
N ALA A 103 -4.71 10.90 18.88
CA ALA A 103 -5.27 11.82 19.85
C ALA A 103 -6.77 12.11 19.62
N HIS A 104 -7.22 12.00 18.36
CA HIS A 104 -8.63 12.18 17.98
C HIS A 104 -9.41 10.85 17.81
N GLY A 105 -8.83 9.71 18.21
CA GLY A 105 -9.48 8.39 18.14
C GLY A 105 -9.72 7.87 16.72
N LEU A 106 -9.00 8.42 15.73
CA LEU A 106 -9.13 8.03 14.33
C LEU A 106 -8.35 6.74 14.03
N ARG A 107 -8.78 6.03 13.02
CA ARG A 107 -8.21 4.74 12.60
C ARG A 107 -7.32 4.92 11.39
N VAL A 108 -6.18 4.25 11.40
CA VAL A 108 -5.22 4.36 10.30
C VAL A 108 -4.92 3.01 9.66
N THR A 109 -4.57 3.04 8.40
CA THR A 109 -3.91 1.94 7.71
C THR A 109 -2.68 2.48 6.99
N ILE A 110 -1.53 1.93 7.33
CA ILE A 110 -0.27 2.24 6.65
C ILE A 110 -0.15 1.36 5.40
N LEU A 111 0.27 1.94 4.29
CA LEU A 111 0.71 1.19 3.11
C LEU A 111 2.08 1.71 2.69
N THR A 112 3.10 0.87 2.80
CA THR A 112 4.48 1.30 2.61
C THR A 112 5.35 0.28 1.89
N LYS A 113 6.49 0.75 1.37
CA LYS A 113 7.66 -0.02 0.94
C LYS A 113 8.90 0.33 1.78
N GLY A 114 8.70 0.93 2.94
CA GLY A 114 9.78 1.49 3.79
C GLY A 114 10.45 0.51 4.74
N GLY A 115 10.03 -0.76 4.79
CA GLY A 115 10.67 -1.80 5.61
C GLY A 115 10.33 -1.76 7.10
N SER A 116 11.11 -2.49 7.91
CA SER A 116 10.82 -2.76 9.32
C SER A 116 11.04 -1.57 10.26
N TRP A 117 11.94 -0.65 9.91
CA TRP A 117 12.25 0.50 10.78
C TRP A 117 11.00 1.35 11.10
N GLY A 118 10.07 1.46 10.15
CA GLY A 118 8.84 2.24 10.33
C GLY A 118 7.92 1.63 11.39
N VAL A 119 7.68 0.32 11.32
CA VAL A 119 6.84 -0.37 12.31
C VAL A 119 7.49 -0.34 13.70
N VAL A 120 8.82 -0.52 13.76
CA VAL A 120 9.55 -0.46 15.04
C VAL A 120 9.39 0.91 15.70
N ARG A 121 9.58 1.98 14.92
CA ARG A 121 9.51 3.35 15.44
C ARG A 121 8.12 3.74 15.97
N ASP A 122 7.08 3.35 15.24
CA ASP A 122 5.71 3.83 15.48
C ASP A 122 4.78 2.74 16.06
N LEU A 123 5.35 1.66 16.60
CA LEU A 123 4.62 0.53 17.14
C LEU A 123 3.65 0.92 18.25
N ASP A 124 4.07 1.83 19.12
CA ASP A 124 3.28 2.39 20.22
C ASP A 124 1.98 3.05 19.69
N LEU A 125 2.09 3.86 18.65
CA LEU A 125 0.96 4.55 18.02
C LEU A 125 0.05 3.58 17.25
N LEU A 126 0.63 2.60 16.56
CA LEU A 126 -0.13 1.60 15.83
C LEU A 126 -0.95 0.72 16.79
N ARG A 127 -0.45 0.43 17.98
CA ARG A 127 -1.18 -0.32 19.03
C ARG A 127 -2.21 0.51 19.78
N ALA A 128 -2.16 1.83 19.70
CA ALA A 128 -3.09 2.72 20.42
C ALA A 128 -4.55 2.54 19.99
N ASN A 129 -4.80 2.01 18.79
CA ASN A 129 -6.15 1.70 18.33
C ASN A 129 -6.16 0.29 17.69
N PRO A 130 -7.01 -0.65 18.18
CA PRO A 130 -7.05 -2.04 17.68
C PRO A 130 -7.54 -2.16 16.23
N HIS A 131 -8.08 -1.09 15.67
CA HIS A 131 -8.51 -1.03 14.27
C HIS A 131 -7.44 -0.49 13.33
N ASN A 132 -6.27 -0.12 13.84
CA ASN A 132 -5.14 0.25 13.00
C ASN A 132 -4.61 -0.96 12.23
N ALA A 133 -3.98 -0.70 11.09
CA ALA A 133 -3.41 -1.75 10.26
C ALA A 133 -2.03 -1.33 9.72
N TRP A 134 -1.14 -2.32 9.62
CA TRP A 134 0.13 -2.20 8.93
C TRP A 134 0.10 -3.02 7.65
N SER A 135 0.52 -2.43 6.55
CA SER A 135 0.59 -3.12 5.29
C SER A 135 1.78 -2.70 4.44
N VAL A 136 2.18 -3.61 3.60
CA VAL A 136 3.25 -3.36 2.65
C VAL A 136 2.82 -3.70 1.23
N THR A 137 3.44 -3.04 0.27
CA THR A 137 3.39 -3.48 -1.12
C THR A 137 4.52 -4.48 -1.36
N LEU A 138 4.19 -5.63 -1.92
CA LEU A 138 5.13 -6.65 -2.38
C LEU A 138 4.88 -6.92 -3.87
N THR A 139 5.89 -6.70 -4.70
CA THR A 139 5.81 -6.84 -6.16
C THR A 139 6.71 -7.93 -6.70
N LEU A 140 7.84 -8.14 -6.03
CA LEU A 140 8.91 -9.07 -6.38
C LEU A 140 9.49 -9.66 -5.10
N ASP A 141 9.95 -10.90 -5.15
CA ASP A 141 10.62 -11.60 -4.05
C ASP A 141 12.16 -11.60 -4.20
N ASP A 142 12.66 -11.49 -5.42
CA ASP A 142 14.09 -11.38 -5.70
C ASP A 142 14.62 -9.97 -5.38
N PRO A 143 15.69 -9.85 -4.54
CA PRO A 143 16.24 -8.56 -4.16
C PRO A 143 16.82 -7.76 -5.33
N THR A 144 17.43 -8.42 -6.31
CA THR A 144 18.04 -7.76 -7.46
C THR A 144 16.97 -7.16 -8.37
N ALA A 145 15.97 -7.95 -8.73
CA ALA A 145 14.83 -7.48 -9.50
C ALA A 145 14.07 -6.37 -8.74
N SER A 146 13.94 -6.50 -7.41
CA SER A 146 13.30 -5.45 -6.60
C SER A 146 14.08 -4.13 -6.66
N LEU A 147 15.40 -4.14 -6.62
CA LEU A 147 16.22 -2.92 -6.75
C LEU A 147 16.11 -2.28 -8.14
N GLU A 148 15.96 -3.07 -9.19
CA GLU A 148 15.76 -2.55 -10.54
C GLU A 148 14.41 -1.81 -10.69
N TRP A 149 13.35 -2.35 -10.11
CA TRP A 149 12.00 -1.79 -10.22
C TRP A 149 11.66 -0.78 -9.13
N GLU A 150 12.27 -0.87 -7.95
CA GLU A 150 11.97 -0.09 -6.75
C GLU A 150 13.26 0.38 -6.05
N PRO A 151 14.15 1.13 -6.73
CA PRO A 151 15.54 1.33 -6.30
C PRO A 151 15.73 1.98 -4.93
N GLY A 152 14.78 2.77 -4.47
CA GLY A 152 14.85 3.44 -3.16
C GLY A 152 13.97 2.82 -2.09
N ALA A 153 13.32 1.70 -2.37
CA ALA A 153 12.47 1.01 -1.40
C ALA A 153 13.27 -0.01 -0.57
N ALA A 154 12.73 -0.40 0.58
CA ALA A 154 13.30 -1.50 1.36
C ALA A 154 13.22 -2.82 0.57
N LEU A 155 14.17 -3.72 0.80
CA LEU A 155 14.20 -5.03 0.14
C LEU A 155 12.97 -5.89 0.54
N PRO A 156 12.54 -6.83 -0.30
CA PRO A 156 11.35 -7.64 -0.03
C PRO A 156 11.36 -8.33 1.32
N HIS A 157 12.48 -8.93 1.70
CA HIS A 157 12.62 -9.63 2.98
C HIS A 157 12.41 -8.71 4.20
N ASP A 158 12.84 -7.44 4.13
CA ASP A 158 12.64 -6.46 5.21
C ASP A 158 11.18 -6.01 5.29
N ARG A 159 10.50 -5.84 4.14
CA ARG A 159 9.05 -5.59 4.13
C ARG A 159 8.26 -6.76 4.71
N ILE A 160 8.62 -8.00 4.38
CA ILE A 160 8.03 -9.21 4.96
C ILE A 160 8.28 -9.28 6.46
N HIS A 161 9.51 -8.96 6.89
CA HIS A 161 9.85 -8.88 8.32
C HIS A 161 8.99 -7.86 9.06
N SER A 162 8.73 -6.69 8.47
CA SER A 162 7.85 -5.67 9.06
C SER A 162 6.42 -6.16 9.30
N LEU A 163 5.87 -6.98 8.39
CA LEU A 163 4.55 -7.60 8.58
C LEU A 163 4.54 -8.58 9.74
N ARG A 164 5.58 -9.41 9.86
CA ARG A 164 5.70 -10.37 10.97
C ARG A 164 5.76 -9.64 12.30
N MET A 165 6.59 -8.60 12.41
CA MET A 165 6.68 -7.78 13.62
C MET A 165 5.34 -7.12 13.99
N ALA A 166 4.63 -6.55 13.01
CA ALA A 166 3.32 -5.95 13.23
C ALA A 166 2.30 -7.00 13.72
N LYS A 167 2.30 -8.20 13.11
CA LYS A 167 1.41 -9.29 13.50
C LYS A 167 1.69 -9.79 14.92
N GLU A 168 2.95 -9.99 15.27
CA GLU A 168 3.38 -10.39 16.61
C GLU A 168 2.98 -9.35 17.68
N ALA A 169 2.93 -8.08 17.28
CA ALA A 169 2.45 -6.99 18.14
C ALA A 169 0.92 -6.87 18.22
N GLY A 170 0.17 -7.76 17.55
CA GLY A 170 -1.29 -7.78 17.56
C GLY A 170 -1.93 -6.77 16.59
N ILE A 171 -1.17 -6.21 15.66
CA ILE A 171 -1.66 -5.27 14.64
C ILE A 171 -2.19 -6.05 13.44
N HIS A 172 -3.35 -5.62 12.92
CA HIS A 172 -3.89 -6.19 11.68
C HIS A 172 -2.95 -5.94 10.51
N THR A 173 -2.63 -6.99 9.75
CA THR A 173 -1.67 -6.94 8.65
C THR A 173 -2.34 -7.23 7.32
N TRP A 174 -1.91 -6.52 6.27
CA TRP A 174 -2.34 -6.86 4.92
C TRP A 174 -1.25 -6.55 3.88
N VAL A 175 -1.34 -7.22 2.75
CA VAL A 175 -0.41 -7.07 1.63
C VAL A 175 -1.13 -6.53 0.41
N SER A 176 -0.48 -5.58 -0.28
CA SER A 176 -0.84 -5.18 -1.63
C SER A 176 0.09 -5.84 -2.63
N PHE A 177 -0.43 -6.79 -3.40
CA PHE A 177 0.18 -7.31 -4.61
C PHE A 177 -0.24 -6.43 -5.81
N GLU A 178 0.18 -5.17 -5.80
CA GLU A 178 -0.06 -4.22 -6.89
C GLU A 178 1.09 -3.21 -7.01
N PRO A 179 1.70 -3.12 -8.19
CA PRO A 179 1.37 -3.90 -9.39
C PRO A 179 1.95 -5.31 -9.35
N VAL A 180 1.26 -6.25 -9.98
CA VAL A 180 1.84 -7.56 -10.31
C VAL A 180 2.78 -7.37 -11.49
N LEU A 181 4.07 -7.60 -11.27
CA LEU A 181 5.13 -7.53 -12.29
C LEU A 181 5.47 -8.93 -12.82
N ASP A 182 5.48 -9.90 -11.93
CA ASP A 182 5.72 -11.32 -12.21
C ASP A 182 4.72 -12.16 -11.39
N PRO A 183 3.79 -12.88 -12.04
CA PRO A 183 2.86 -13.79 -11.39
C PRO A 183 3.54 -14.82 -10.46
N GLU A 184 4.63 -15.42 -10.90
CA GLU A 184 5.33 -16.45 -10.11
C GLU A 184 5.98 -15.87 -8.85
N ALA A 185 6.51 -14.67 -8.91
CA ALA A 185 7.00 -13.95 -7.74
C ALA A 185 5.88 -13.69 -6.72
N VAL A 186 4.69 -13.31 -7.20
CA VAL A 186 3.53 -13.08 -6.32
C VAL A 186 3.08 -14.38 -5.64
N TYR A 187 3.10 -15.51 -6.32
CA TYR A 187 2.77 -16.80 -5.71
C TYR A 187 3.78 -17.17 -4.62
N ARG A 188 5.09 -17.01 -4.87
CA ARG A 188 6.13 -17.24 -3.85
C ARG A 188 6.00 -16.27 -2.67
N LEU A 189 5.64 -15.01 -2.91
CA LEU A 189 5.38 -14.02 -1.85
C LEU A 189 4.15 -14.39 -1.00
N LEU A 190 3.10 -14.92 -1.62
CA LEU A 190 1.94 -15.44 -0.89
C LEU A 190 2.35 -16.60 0.02
N ASP A 191 3.13 -17.57 -0.51
CA ASP A 191 3.62 -18.72 0.26
C ASP A 191 4.50 -18.29 1.45
N GLN A 192 5.28 -17.21 1.32
CA GLN A 192 6.14 -16.66 2.37
C GLN A 192 5.37 -15.89 3.47
N THR A 193 4.15 -15.43 3.19
CA THR A 193 3.47 -14.45 4.04
C THR A 193 2.14 -14.94 4.62
N HIS A 194 1.53 -15.99 4.08
CA HIS A 194 0.16 -16.38 4.43
C HIS A 194 -0.03 -16.72 5.92
N GLU A 195 0.98 -17.15 6.63
CA GLU A 195 0.86 -17.52 8.05
C GLU A 195 0.57 -16.31 8.96
N PHE A 196 1.08 -15.12 8.60
CA PHE A 196 1.00 -13.92 9.44
C PHE A 196 0.33 -12.71 8.78
N VAL A 197 -0.17 -12.86 7.57
CA VAL A 197 -0.95 -11.82 6.87
C VAL A 197 -2.45 -12.13 6.97
N ASP A 198 -3.23 -11.14 7.36
CA ASP A 198 -4.67 -11.28 7.59
C ASP A 198 -5.51 -11.04 6.33
N PHE A 199 -5.00 -10.23 5.38
CA PHE A 199 -5.78 -9.84 4.21
C PHE A 199 -4.88 -9.50 3.01
N TYR A 200 -5.35 -9.79 1.80
CA TYR A 200 -4.63 -9.52 0.55
C TYR A 200 -5.43 -8.64 -0.40
N LYS A 201 -4.76 -7.66 -1.01
CA LYS A 201 -5.27 -6.92 -2.17
C LYS A 201 -4.41 -7.23 -3.38
N VAL A 202 -5.03 -7.58 -4.49
CA VAL A 202 -4.32 -7.97 -5.72
C VAL A 202 -4.79 -7.09 -6.88
N GLY A 203 -3.85 -6.50 -7.61
CA GLY A 203 -4.16 -5.60 -8.72
C GLY A 203 -3.15 -5.69 -9.86
N LYS A 204 -3.62 -5.38 -11.06
CA LYS A 204 -2.83 -5.46 -12.30
C LYS A 204 -1.74 -4.40 -12.36
N LEU A 205 -0.69 -4.71 -13.11
CA LEU A 205 0.19 -3.68 -13.67
C LEU A 205 -0.60 -2.84 -14.70
N ASN A 206 -0.55 -1.53 -14.53
CA ASN A 206 -1.22 -0.58 -15.42
C ASN A 206 -0.19 0.33 -16.09
N TYR A 207 -0.50 0.77 -17.31
CA TYR A 207 0.27 1.79 -18.04
C TYR A 207 1.73 1.42 -18.36
N HIS A 208 2.08 0.14 -18.33
CA HIS A 208 3.42 -0.37 -18.67
C HIS A 208 3.33 -1.46 -19.75
N PRO A 209 4.25 -1.53 -20.72
CA PRO A 209 4.21 -2.53 -21.79
C PRO A 209 4.13 -3.98 -21.30
N LEU A 210 4.86 -4.32 -20.25
CA LEU A 210 4.85 -5.64 -19.60
C LEU A 210 3.44 -6.14 -19.22
N ALA A 211 2.50 -5.22 -18.98
CA ALA A 211 1.11 -5.59 -18.70
C ALA A 211 0.42 -6.38 -19.82
N LYS A 212 0.93 -6.31 -21.05
CA LYS A 212 0.42 -7.05 -22.21
C LYS A 212 0.98 -8.47 -22.31
N GLU A 213 2.07 -8.73 -21.61
CA GLU A 213 2.77 -10.02 -21.62
C GLU A 213 2.22 -10.98 -20.55
N ILE A 214 1.50 -10.46 -19.55
CA ILE A 214 0.92 -11.24 -18.47
C ILE A 214 -0.46 -11.77 -18.89
N ASP A 215 -0.67 -13.07 -18.75
CA ASP A 215 -1.98 -13.73 -18.89
C ASP A 215 -2.82 -13.46 -17.63
N TRP A 216 -3.55 -12.35 -17.65
CA TRP A 216 -4.35 -11.90 -16.51
C TRP A 216 -5.48 -12.86 -16.12
N PRO A 217 -6.21 -13.49 -17.06
CA PRO A 217 -7.21 -14.50 -16.72
C PRO A 217 -6.61 -15.69 -15.98
N LYS A 218 -5.49 -16.23 -16.47
CA LYS A 218 -4.77 -17.33 -15.83
C LYS A 218 -4.29 -16.93 -14.43
N PHE A 219 -3.57 -15.80 -14.32
CA PHE A 219 -3.09 -15.28 -13.04
C PHE A 219 -4.22 -15.10 -12.03
N LYS A 220 -5.35 -14.52 -12.46
CA LYS A 220 -6.53 -14.34 -11.61
C LYS A 220 -7.03 -15.67 -11.05
N GLY A 221 -7.26 -16.66 -11.93
CA GLY A 221 -7.77 -17.98 -11.53
C GLY A 221 -6.86 -18.69 -10.54
N GLU A 222 -5.55 -18.72 -10.82
CA GLU A 222 -4.55 -19.35 -9.94
C GLU A 222 -4.43 -18.61 -8.60
N MET A 223 -4.53 -17.29 -8.58
CA MET A 223 -4.46 -16.50 -7.35
C MET A 223 -5.71 -16.71 -6.47
N GLU A 224 -6.90 -16.72 -7.06
CA GLU A 224 -8.16 -17.02 -6.35
C GLU A 224 -8.13 -18.42 -5.75
N GLU A 225 -7.69 -19.43 -6.51
CA GLU A 225 -7.55 -20.80 -6.02
C GLU A 225 -6.61 -20.89 -4.82
N ARG A 226 -5.41 -20.28 -4.91
CA ARG A 226 -4.41 -20.29 -3.84
C ARG A 226 -4.93 -19.61 -2.58
N LEU A 227 -5.50 -18.41 -2.69
CA LEU A 227 -6.03 -17.67 -1.55
C LEU A 227 -7.20 -18.40 -0.89
N THR A 228 -8.09 -19.00 -1.68
CA THR A 228 -9.22 -19.81 -1.19
C THR A 228 -8.72 -21.05 -0.45
N ARG A 229 -7.78 -21.79 -1.03
CA ARG A 229 -7.19 -22.98 -0.40
C ARG A 229 -6.49 -22.66 0.93
N LEU A 230 -5.86 -21.48 1.04
CA LEU A 230 -5.22 -21.00 2.26
C LEU A 230 -6.22 -20.38 3.26
N GLY A 231 -7.50 -20.27 2.91
CA GLY A 231 -8.52 -19.63 3.74
C GLY A 231 -8.24 -18.16 4.02
N LYS A 232 -7.58 -17.46 3.09
CA LYS A 232 -7.19 -16.05 3.29
C LYS A 232 -8.24 -15.10 2.70
N PRO A 233 -8.75 -14.15 3.49
CA PRO A 233 -9.56 -13.06 2.96
C PRO A 233 -8.79 -12.23 1.94
N TYR A 234 -9.44 -11.86 0.84
CA TYR A 234 -8.80 -11.10 -0.22
C TYR A 234 -9.76 -10.18 -0.98
N TYR A 235 -9.19 -9.25 -1.69
CA TYR A 235 -9.88 -8.37 -2.63
C TYR A 235 -9.09 -8.31 -3.94
N LEU A 236 -9.68 -8.81 -5.01
CA LEU A 236 -9.16 -8.56 -6.35
C LEU A 236 -9.69 -7.23 -6.84
N LYS A 237 -8.83 -6.35 -7.31
CA LYS A 237 -9.23 -5.05 -7.83
C LYS A 237 -10.07 -5.17 -9.10
N GLU A 238 -10.95 -4.21 -9.33
CA GLU A 238 -11.93 -4.27 -10.43
C GLU A 238 -11.31 -4.53 -11.79
N ASP A 239 -10.15 -3.94 -12.06
CA ASP A 239 -9.45 -4.14 -13.33
C ASP A 239 -8.89 -5.57 -13.50
N LEU A 240 -8.57 -6.26 -12.41
CA LEU A 240 -8.19 -7.67 -12.43
C LEU A 240 -9.43 -8.57 -12.50
N ARG A 241 -10.49 -8.26 -11.76
CA ARG A 241 -11.77 -9.01 -11.82
C ARG A 241 -12.38 -9.00 -13.20
N GLY A 242 -12.33 -7.86 -13.89
CA GLY A 242 -12.85 -7.69 -15.26
C GLY A 242 -11.95 -8.28 -16.36
N ALA A 243 -10.83 -8.92 -16.03
CA ALA A 243 -10.01 -9.63 -17.01
C ALA A 243 -10.79 -10.88 -17.47
N ALA A 244 -11.39 -10.80 -18.65
CA ALA A 244 -12.13 -11.90 -19.27
C ALA A 244 -11.19 -13.02 -19.68
N VAL A 245 -11.62 -14.28 -19.49
CA VAL A 245 -10.99 -15.44 -20.13
C VAL A 245 -11.16 -15.25 -21.63
N ARG A 246 -10.07 -15.16 -22.36
CA ARG A 246 -10.09 -15.27 -23.82
C ARG A 246 -10.26 -16.76 -24.11
N ASP A 247 -11.49 -17.17 -24.26
CA ASP A 247 -12.08 -18.33 -24.90
C ASP A 247 -13.23 -18.92 -24.05
N GLY A 248 -14.38 -18.83 -24.65
CA GLY A 248 -15.64 -19.50 -24.43
C GLY A 248 -15.74 -20.48 -23.26
N VAL A 249 -16.32 -20.05 -22.18
CA VAL A 249 -17.42 -20.66 -21.42
C VAL A 249 -17.76 -19.73 -20.24
N ASP A 250 -18.96 -19.19 -20.26
CA ASP A 250 -19.53 -18.50 -19.11
C ASP A 250 -19.64 -19.45 -17.91
N SER A 251 -19.07 -19.06 -16.78
CA SER A 251 -19.49 -19.59 -15.50
C SER A 251 -19.63 -18.45 -14.49
N ILE A 252 -20.87 -18.07 -14.28
CA ILE A 252 -21.34 -17.22 -13.19
C ILE A 252 -21.16 -18.02 -11.89
N GLY A 253 -20.26 -17.59 -11.03
CA GLY A 253 -20.12 -18.07 -9.67
C GLY A 253 -20.39 -16.94 -8.69
N THR A 254 -21.65 -16.76 -8.31
CA THR A 254 -22.04 -15.96 -7.15
C THR A 254 -21.79 -16.77 -5.89
N VAL A 255 -21.01 -16.22 -4.96
CA VAL A 255 -21.00 -16.69 -3.57
C VAL A 255 -21.40 -15.50 -2.71
N GLY A 256 -22.52 -15.69 -1.97
CA GLY A 256 -23.12 -14.77 -1.04
C GLY A 256 -22.30 -14.48 0.20
#